data_d17bd1c79a819afa34dee2edae63c7cf
#
_entry.id   d17bd1c79a819afa34dee2edae63c7cf
#
_cell.length_a   1.000
_cell.length_b   1.000
_cell.length_c   1.000
_cell.angle_alpha   90.00
_cell.angle_beta   90.00
_cell.angle_gamma   90.00
#
_symmetry.space_group_name_H-M   'P 1'
#
loop_
_entity.id
_entity.type
_entity.pdbx_description
1 polymer ?
#
loop_
_entity_poly.entity_id
_entity_poly.type
_entity_poly.pdbx_seq_one_letter_code
_entity_poly.pdbx_strand_id
1 'polypeptide(L)'
;IEKTEPVILQAGQMSLHHPRIAHGSGINKDNKRRIGFVIQSYIGTNVEQVIGKVYVQQARGEDLFNYHEHTKRPVNTMEKENIDIRNKANEALSKIFYSGLRQKGKF
;
A
#
# COMPACT_ATOMS: atom_id res chain seq x y z
N ILE A 1 -2.54 0.16 26.43
CA ILE A 1 -2.03 -1.13 25.93
C ILE A 1 -1.08 -1.64 26.99
N GLU A 2 -1.45 -2.71 27.69
CA GLU A 2 -0.73 -3.22 28.85
C GLU A 2 0.63 -3.87 28.48
N LYS A 3 0.78 -4.35 27.27
CA LYS A 3 2.02 -4.98 26.81
C LYS A 3 2.34 -4.61 25.36
N THR A 4 3.53 -4.11 25.13
CA THR A 4 4.08 -3.84 23.80
C THR A 4 5.35 -4.63 23.60
N GLU A 5 5.51 -5.21 22.41
CA GLU A 5 6.75 -5.90 22.03
C GLU A 5 7.56 -5.00 21.09
N PRO A 6 8.83 -4.74 21.41
CA PRO A 6 9.68 -3.93 20.56
C PRO A 6 10.09 -4.70 19.29
N VAL A 7 9.93 -4.08 18.13
CA VAL A 7 10.43 -4.61 16.86
C VAL A 7 11.76 -3.93 16.55
N ILE A 8 12.86 -4.55 17.00
CA ILE A 8 14.21 -4.03 16.79
C ILE A 8 14.77 -4.64 15.51
N LEU A 9 15.06 -3.80 14.51
CA LEU A 9 15.58 -4.21 13.22
C LEU A 9 16.98 -3.64 12.99
N GLN A 10 17.84 -4.47 12.42
CA GLN A 10 19.14 -4.03 11.91
C GLN A 10 19.00 -3.59 10.44
N ALA A 11 19.99 -2.89 9.91
CA ALA A 11 20.01 -2.48 8.50
C ALA A 11 19.85 -3.70 7.58
N GLY A 12 18.93 -3.61 6.62
CA GLY A 12 18.60 -4.69 5.69
C GLY A 12 17.53 -5.68 6.18
N GLN A 13 17.06 -5.54 7.41
CA GLN A 13 15.96 -6.34 7.93
C GLN A 13 14.62 -5.64 7.73
N MET A 14 13.55 -6.41 7.69
CA MET A 14 12.18 -5.92 7.62
C MET A 14 11.28 -6.67 8.58
N SER A 15 10.17 -6.06 8.95
CA SER A 15 9.04 -6.71 9.62
C SER A 15 7.86 -6.84 8.66
N LEU A 16 7.15 -7.95 8.77
CA LEU A 16 5.86 -8.16 8.11
C LEU A 16 4.80 -8.26 9.19
N HIS A 17 3.80 -7.42 9.12
CA HIS A 17 2.70 -7.46 10.06
C HIS A 17 1.37 -7.14 9.39
N HIS A 18 0.32 -7.73 9.93
CA HIS A 18 -1.03 -7.50 9.43
C HIS A 18 -1.47 -6.06 9.71
N PRO A 19 -2.18 -5.38 8.80
CA PRO A 19 -2.55 -3.97 8.97
C PRO A 19 -3.48 -3.69 10.17
N ARG A 20 -4.14 -4.71 10.70
CA ARG A 20 -4.98 -4.60 11.91
C ARG A 20 -4.20 -4.72 13.23
N ILE A 21 -2.90 -5.00 13.20
CA ILE A 21 -2.09 -5.02 14.41
C ILE A 21 -1.85 -3.57 14.84
N ALA A 22 -2.22 -3.27 16.08
CA ALA A 22 -1.92 -1.97 16.67
C ALA A 22 -0.39 -1.82 16.79
N HIS A 23 0.15 -0.84 16.13
CA HIS A 23 1.58 -0.57 16.11
C HIS A 23 1.87 0.92 16.13
N GLY A 24 3.04 1.27 16.57
CA GLY A 24 3.44 2.67 16.64
C GLY A 24 4.91 2.82 16.97
N SER A 25 5.36 4.04 17.05
CA SER A 25 6.74 4.38 17.45
C SER A 25 6.72 5.46 18.50
N GLY A 26 7.56 5.31 19.50
CA GLY A 26 7.86 6.38 20.45
C GLY A 26 8.66 7.52 19.80
N ILE A 27 8.87 8.59 20.56
CA ILE A 27 9.68 9.72 20.14
C ILE A 27 11.13 9.24 19.89
N ASN A 28 11.71 9.66 18.78
CA ASN A 28 13.13 9.43 18.51
C ASN A 28 13.97 10.29 19.46
N LYS A 29 14.75 9.63 20.31
CA LYS A 29 15.65 10.26 21.29
C LYS A 29 17.10 10.30 20.82
N ASP A 30 17.39 9.79 19.63
CA ASP A 30 18.73 9.80 19.05
C ASP A 30 18.94 11.08 18.21
N ASN A 31 20.20 11.47 18.07
CA ASN A 31 20.62 12.55 17.18
C ASN A 31 20.57 12.18 15.68
N LYS A 32 20.36 10.91 15.37
CA LYS A 32 20.26 10.39 14.00
C LYS A 32 18.81 10.28 13.58
N ARG A 33 18.53 10.55 12.31
CA ARG A 33 17.20 10.33 11.73
C ARG A 33 16.88 8.83 11.71
N ARG A 34 15.66 8.48 12.10
CA ARG A 34 15.08 7.16 11.88
C ARG A 34 14.18 7.22 10.65
N ILE A 35 14.55 6.50 9.63
CA ILE A 35 13.80 6.42 8.38
C ILE A 35 13.22 5.01 8.26
N GLY A 36 11.90 4.90 8.16
CA GLY A 36 11.20 3.67 7.81
C GLY A 36 10.73 3.73 6.37
N PHE A 37 11.01 2.71 5.59
CA PHE A 37 10.42 2.52 4.27
C PHE A 37 9.29 1.49 4.40
N VAL A 38 8.05 1.93 4.12
CA VAL A 38 6.86 1.10 4.25
C VAL A 38 6.33 0.78 2.88
N ILE A 39 6.25 -0.51 2.55
CA ILE A 39 5.58 -0.99 1.34
C ILE A 39 4.13 -1.31 1.73
N GLN A 40 3.23 -0.45 1.31
CA GLN A 40 1.79 -0.68 1.39
C GLN A 40 1.27 -1.18 0.04
N SER A 41 0.04 -1.61 -0.01
CA SER A 41 -0.60 -1.99 -1.28
C SER A 41 0.11 -3.12 -2.05
N TYR A 42 0.64 -4.09 -1.32
CA TYR A 42 1.11 -5.34 -1.89
C TYR A 42 0.01 -6.40 -1.79
N ILE A 43 -0.33 -7.03 -2.91
CA ILE A 43 -1.43 -8.00 -2.97
C ILE A 43 -0.99 -9.24 -3.73
N GLY A 44 -1.42 -10.41 -3.26
CA GLY A 44 -1.25 -11.67 -3.99
C GLY A 44 -2.22 -11.76 -5.17
N THR A 45 -1.79 -12.33 -6.29
CA THR A 45 -2.62 -12.47 -7.50
C THR A 45 -3.89 -13.31 -7.27
N ASN A 46 -3.86 -14.19 -6.27
CA ASN A 46 -5.00 -15.05 -5.89
C ASN A 46 -6.00 -14.37 -4.94
N VAL A 47 -5.83 -13.09 -4.64
CA VAL A 47 -6.75 -12.33 -3.78
C VAL A 47 -7.68 -11.52 -4.65
N GLU A 48 -8.96 -11.90 -4.64
CA GLU A 48 -10.01 -11.18 -5.35
C GLU A 48 -10.46 -9.94 -4.58
N GLN A 49 -10.62 -8.82 -5.28
CA GLN A 49 -11.21 -7.62 -4.73
C GLN A 49 -12.74 -7.70 -4.87
N VAL A 50 -13.45 -7.74 -3.74
CA VAL A 50 -14.91 -7.90 -3.71
C VAL A 50 -15.64 -6.65 -4.20
N ILE A 51 -15.10 -5.45 -3.95
CA ILE A 51 -15.71 -4.18 -4.31
C ILE A 51 -14.82 -3.45 -5.31
N GLY A 52 -15.28 -3.38 -6.55
CA GLY A 52 -14.54 -2.70 -7.63
C GLY A 52 -13.28 -3.47 -8.06
N LYS A 53 -12.45 -2.80 -8.84
CA LYS A 53 -11.17 -3.33 -9.30
C LYS A 53 -10.03 -2.43 -8.85
N VAL A 54 -8.87 -3.01 -8.57
CA VAL A 54 -7.64 -2.29 -8.27
C VAL A 54 -6.72 -2.31 -9.47
N TYR A 55 -6.02 -1.20 -9.65
CA TYR A 55 -4.95 -1.10 -10.63
C TYR A 55 -3.64 -1.56 -10.00
N VAL A 56 -2.99 -2.51 -10.64
CA VAL A 56 -1.78 -3.15 -10.13
C VAL A 56 -0.65 -3.14 -11.17
N GLN A 57 0.56 -3.26 -10.67
CA GLN A 57 1.74 -3.54 -11.50
C GLN A 57 2.32 -4.87 -11.09
N GLN A 58 2.60 -5.72 -12.05
CA GLN A 58 3.23 -7.01 -11.80
C GLN A 58 4.64 -6.78 -11.24
N ALA A 59 4.86 -7.17 -9.99
CA ALA A 59 6.16 -7.08 -9.35
C ALA A 59 7.02 -8.31 -9.64
N ARG A 60 6.43 -9.50 -9.57
CA ARG A 60 7.11 -10.78 -9.78
C ARG A 60 6.09 -11.89 -10.03
N GLY A 61 6.55 -12.98 -10.69
CA GLY A 61 5.73 -14.15 -10.95
C GLY A 61 4.76 -13.94 -12.10
N GLU A 62 3.73 -14.77 -12.16
CA GLU A 62 2.69 -14.76 -13.17
C GLU A 62 1.31 -14.60 -12.51
N ASP A 63 0.44 -13.81 -13.10
CA ASP A 63 -0.96 -13.68 -12.67
C ASP A 63 -1.83 -14.64 -13.49
N LEU A 64 -2.25 -15.71 -12.85
CA LEU A 64 -3.15 -16.72 -13.45
C LEU A 64 -4.64 -16.42 -13.19
N PHE A 65 -4.95 -15.45 -12.35
CA PHE A 65 -6.31 -15.18 -11.87
C PHE A 65 -6.99 -14.00 -12.55
N ASN A 66 -6.22 -12.99 -12.95
CA ASN A 66 -6.71 -11.78 -13.63
C ASN A 66 -7.80 -11.03 -12.84
N TYR A 67 -7.71 -11.02 -11.52
CA TYR A 67 -8.67 -10.30 -10.67
C TYR A 67 -8.49 -8.78 -10.68
N HIS A 68 -7.33 -8.29 -11.12
CA HIS A 68 -6.95 -6.89 -11.06
C HIS A 68 -6.69 -6.29 -12.45
N GLU A 69 -6.75 -4.97 -12.54
CA GLU A 69 -6.40 -4.24 -13.76
C GLU A 69 -4.89 -4.01 -13.81
N HIS A 70 -4.21 -4.66 -14.75
CA HIS A 70 -2.77 -4.50 -14.92
C HIS A 70 -2.42 -3.21 -15.64
N THR A 71 -1.49 -2.45 -15.08
CA THR A 71 -0.93 -1.24 -15.67
C THR A 71 0.51 -1.46 -16.11
N LYS A 72 0.89 -0.77 -17.17
CA LYS A 72 2.29 -0.75 -17.62
C LYS A 72 3.15 -0.02 -16.60
N ARG A 73 4.39 -0.48 -16.43
CA ARG A 73 5.37 0.22 -15.62
C ARG A 73 5.74 1.55 -16.30
N PRO A 74 5.72 2.68 -15.58
CA PRO A 74 6.15 3.95 -16.13
C PRO A 74 7.61 3.89 -16.58
N VAL A 75 7.91 4.43 -17.76
CA VAL A 75 9.28 4.56 -18.26
C VAL A 75 9.88 5.88 -17.79
N ASN A 76 9.11 6.95 -17.92
CA ASN A 76 9.51 8.27 -17.46
C ASN A 76 8.58 8.75 -16.36
N THR A 77 9.09 9.64 -15.51
CA THR A 77 8.30 10.26 -14.45
C THR A 77 7.47 11.43 -15.00
N MET A 78 6.30 11.65 -14.41
CA MET A 78 5.44 12.81 -14.68
C MET A 78 4.88 12.93 -16.11
N GLU A 79 4.93 11.89 -16.92
CA GLU A 79 4.19 11.85 -18.18
C GLU A 79 2.68 11.88 -17.92
N LYS A 80 1.96 12.56 -18.79
CA LYS A 80 0.49 12.73 -18.66
C LYS A 80 -0.23 11.38 -18.53
N GLU A 81 0.14 10.39 -19.34
CA GLU A 81 -0.44 9.05 -19.29
C GLU A 81 -0.27 8.40 -17.91
N ASN A 82 0.91 8.51 -17.31
CA ASN A 82 1.21 7.96 -15.99
C ASN A 82 0.43 8.67 -14.88
N ILE A 83 0.27 9.99 -15.03
CA ILE A 83 -0.55 10.80 -14.10
C ILE A 83 -2.03 10.38 -14.20
N ASP A 84 -2.54 10.18 -15.40
CA ASP A 84 -3.91 9.78 -15.65
C ASP A 84 -4.19 8.37 -15.08
N ILE A 85 -3.28 7.43 -15.27
CA ILE A 85 -3.36 6.07 -14.69
C ILE A 85 -3.37 6.15 -13.16
N ARG A 86 -2.46 6.93 -12.57
CA ARG A 86 -2.41 7.14 -11.11
C ARG A 86 -3.73 7.73 -10.58
N ASN A 87 -4.27 8.71 -11.26
CA ASN A 87 -5.52 9.34 -10.85
C ASN A 87 -6.70 8.37 -10.91
N LYS A 88 -6.79 7.55 -11.96
CA LYS A 88 -7.78 6.46 -12.06
C LYS A 88 -7.62 5.44 -10.94
N ALA A 89 -6.38 5.04 -10.64
CA ALA A 89 -6.09 4.09 -9.56
C ALA A 89 -6.52 4.66 -8.19
N ASN A 90 -6.18 5.92 -7.92
CA ASN A 90 -6.57 6.59 -6.67
C ASN A 90 -8.10 6.74 -6.56
N GLU A 91 -8.79 7.05 -7.65
CA GLU A 91 -10.25 7.12 -7.65
C GLU A 91 -10.88 5.75 -7.35
N ALA A 92 -10.37 4.69 -7.97
CA ALA A 92 -10.82 3.32 -7.73
C ALA A 92 -10.61 2.92 -6.27
N LEU A 93 -9.42 3.14 -5.71
CA LEU A 93 -9.12 2.88 -4.31
C LEU A 93 -10.00 3.70 -3.36
N SER A 94 -10.24 4.97 -3.67
CA SER A 94 -11.14 5.82 -2.88
C SER A 94 -12.56 5.25 -2.82
N LYS A 95 -13.08 4.73 -3.93
CA LYS A 95 -14.40 4.07 -3.97
C LYS A 95 -14.44 2.83 -3.07
N ILE A 96 -13.35 2.06 -3.02
CA ILE A 96 -13.23 0.86 -2.19
C ILE A 96 -13.16 1.23 -0.71
N PHE A 97 -12.25 2.14 -0.33
CA PHE A 97 -12.04 2.51 1.06
C PHE A 97 -13.22 3.22 1.70
N TYR A 98 -13.95 3.99 0.93
CA TYR A 98 -15.12 4.73 1.42
C TYR A 98 -16.46 4.09 1.06
N SER A 99 -16.43 2.84 0.58
CA SER A 99 -17.67 2.09 0.37
C SER A 99 -18.41 1.91 1.69
N GLY A 100 -19.67 2.32 1.73
CA GLY A 100 -20.49 2.25 2.94
C GLY A 100 -20.35 3.44 3.91
N LEU A 101 -19.46 4.39 3.68
CA LEU A 101 -19.39 5.62 4.47
C LEU A 101 -20.37 6.68 3.94
N ARG A 102 -21.05 7.37 4.86
CA ARG A 102 -21.99 8.46 4.51
C ARG A 102 -21.27 9.70 3.98
N GLN A 103 -20.01 9.92 4.36
CA GLN A 103 -19.16 11.03 3.89
C GLN A 103 -17.82 10.49 3.45
N LYS A 104 -17.32 10.96 2.31
CA LYS A 104 -15.95 10.69 1.86
C LYS A 104 -14.98 11.54 2.67
N GLY A 105 -13.94 10.92 3.20
CA GLY A 105 -12.80 11.67 3.72
C GLY A 105 -12.15 12.52 2.60
N LYS A 106 -11.63 13.67 2.96
CA LYS A 106 -10.77 14.46 2.07
C LYS A 106 -9.33 14.11 2.42
N PHE A 107 -8.56 13.64 1.46
CA PHE A 107 -7.10 13.55 1.54
C PHE A 107 -6.46 14.74 0.89
#